data_2c43ed5831aa4563663e20bc8bcbf54e
#
_entry.id   2c43ed5831aa4563663e20bc8bcbf54e
#
_cell.length_a   1.000
_cell.length_b   1.000
_cell.length_c   1.000
_cell.angle_alpha   90.00
_cell.angle_beta   90.00
_cell.angle_gamma   90.00
#
_symmetry.space_group_name_H-M   'P 1'
#
loop_
_entity.id
_entity.type
_entity.pdbx_description
1 polymer ?
#
loop_
_entity_poly.entity_id
_entity_poly.type
_entity_poly.pdbx_seq_one_letter_code
_entity_poly.pdbx_strand_id
1 'polypeptide(L)'
;MKTIENHLSVHSNALNLRGKRNKILASNIANAATPHFKARDIDFDVEMRKKEKIGNISVNHEKHFALLSKVRPNDVMFREPLNPSLDGNTVEMAVEQMEFSENVVRYQTTLQFLTNKISVSYTHLTLPTSG
;
A
#
# COMPACT_ATOMS: atom_id res chain seq x y z
N MET A 1 -0.94 25.39 0.72
CA MET A 1 -0.17 24.49 1.60
C MET A 1 -0.88 23.16 1.85
N LYS A 2 -2.11 23.15 2.35
CA LYS A 2 -2.86 21.91 2.61
C LYS A 2 -3.03 20.97 1.40
N THR A 3 -3.14 21.50 0.20
CA THR A 3 -3.25 20.71 -1.03
C THR A 3 -1.98 19.96 -1.40
N ILE A 4 -0.81 20.58 -1.21
CA ILE A 4 0.49 19.93 -1.47
C ILE A 4 0.77 18.85 -0.44
N GLU A 5 0.51 19.14 0.84
CA GLU A 5 0.65 18.15 1.92
C GLU A 5 -0.25 16.93 1.70
N ASN A 6 -1.49 17.15 1.26
CA ASN A 6 -2.42 16.06 0.94
C ASN A 6 -1.91 15.20 -0.23
N HIS A 7 -1.40 15.81 -1.28
CA HIS A 7 -0.82 15.07 -2.41
C HIS A 7 0.42 14.26 -1.99
N LEU A 8 1.30 14.87 -1.19
CA LEU A 8 2.48 14.18 -0.67
C LEU A 8 2.09 13.03 0.27
N SER A 9 1.08 13.22 1.11
CA SER A 9 0.62 12.18 2.03
C SER A 9 0.02 10.97 1.31
N VAL A 10 -0.72 11.18 0.22
CA VAL A 10 -1.27 10.08 -0.61
C VAL A 10 -0.13 9.24 -1.18
N HIS A 11 0.88 9.86 -1.77
CA HIS A 11 2.03 9.13 -2.31
C HIS A 11 2.86 8.43 -1.23
N SER A 12 3.04 9.06 -0.08
CA SER A 12 3.74 8.48 1.07
C SER A 12 2.97 7.25 1.61
N ASN A 13 1.66 7.34 1.73
CA ASN A 13 0.81 6.24 2.15
C ASN A 13 0.85 5.08 1.15
N ALA A 14 0.80 5.39 -0.14
CA ALA A 14 0.93 4.39 -1.19
C ALA A 14 2.29 3.68 -1.13
N LEU A 15 3.36 4.42 -0.93
CA LEU A 15 4.71 3.88 -0.82
C LEU A 15 4.86 2.94 0.37
N ASN A 16 4.36 3.35 1.54
CA ASN A 16 4.36 2.52 2.75
C ASN A 16 3.57 1.23 2.56
N LEU A 17 2.40 1.31 1.92
CA LEU A 17 1.55 0.14 1.68
C LEU A 17 2.21 -0.83 0.69
N ARG A 18 2.84 -0.31 -0.37
CA ARG A 18 3.60 -1.13 -1.32
C ARG A 18 4.82 -1.78 -0.66
N GLY A 19 5.50 -1.09 0.23
CA GLY A 19 6.60 -1.64 1.01
C GLY A 19 6.15 -2.80 1.91
N LYS A 20 5.00 -2.68 2.57
CA LYS A 20 4.40 -3.76 3.35
C LYS A 20 4.01 -4.95 2.47
N ARG A 21 3.38 -4.68 1.33
CA ARG A 21 3.01 -5.73 0.37
C ARG A 21 4.24 -6.49 -0.11
N ASN A 22 5.33 -5.78 -0.43
CA ASN A 22 6.59 -6.39 -0.80
C ASN A 22 7.11 -7.39 0.24
N LYS A 23 7.07 -7.03 1.51
CA LYS A 23 7.48 -7.93 2.61
C LYS A 23 6.62 -9.18 2.69
N ILE A 24 5.31 -9.04 2.49
CA ILE A 24 4.37 -10.17 2.52
C ILE A 24 4.61 -11.10 1.34
N LEU A 25 4.75 -10.56 0.14
CA LEU A 25 5.02 -11.34 -1.06
C LEU A 25 6.40 -12.04 -0.99
N ALA A 26 7.41 -11.37 -0.47
CA ALA A 26 8.72 -11.97 -0.23
C ALA A 26 8.65 -13.12 0.79
N SER A 27 7.85 -12.97 1.84
CA SER A 27 7.58 -14.05 2.81
C SER A 27 6.87 -15.24 2.17
N ASN A 28 5.91 -15.01 1.28
CA ASN A 28 5.25 -16.07 0.53
C ASN A 28 6.26 -16.85 -0.33
N ILE A 29 7.12 -16.15 -1.06
CA ILE A 29 8.15 -16.76 -1.90
C ILE A 29 9.13 -17.58 -1.05
N ALA A 30 9.57 -17.04 0.07
CA ALA A 30 10.50 -17.73 0.99
C ALA A 30 9.89 -19.00 1.59
N ASN A 31 8.58 -19.08 1.73
CA ASN A 31 7.86 -20.20 2.31
C ASN A 31 7.18 -21.10 1.25
N ALA A 32 7.59 -21.03 -0.01
CA ALA A 32 7.00 -21.84 -1.08
C ALA A 32 7.15 -23.34 -0.88
N ALA A 33 8.15 -23.77 -0.13
CA ALA A 33 8.40 -25.17 0.22
C ALA A 33 7.98 -25.54 1.65
N THR A 34 7.43 -24.60 2.42
CA THR A 34 7.01 -24.85 3.79
C THR A 34 5.65 -25.56 3.81
N PRO A 35 5.53 -26.77 4.38
CA PRO A 35 4.25 -27.46 4.48
C PRO A 35 3.19 -26.62 5.22
N HIS A 36 1.95 -26.67 4.76
CA HIS A 36 0.79 -25.98 5.33
C HIS A 36 0.89 -24.44 5.38
N PHE A 37 1.86 -23.84 4.72
CA PHE A 37 1.98 -22.39 4.64
C PHE A 37 0.82 -21.80 3.82
N LYS A 38 0.18 -20.77 4.35
CA LYS A 38 -0.92 -20.07 3.68
C LYS A 38 -0.41 -18.72 3.15
N ALA A 39 -0.39 -18.57 1.83
CA ALA A 39 -0.02 -17.33 1.17
C ALA A 39 -0.93 -16.18 1.61
N ARG A 40 -0.34 -15.02 1.85
CA ARG A 40 -1.04 -13.80 2.28
C ARG A 40 -0.84 -12.70 1.27
N ASP A 41 -1.76 -11.77 1.24
CA ASP A 41 -1.62 -10.54 0.46
C ASP A 41 -2.47 -9.42 1.07
N ILE A 42 -2.24 -8.20 0.61
CA ILE A 42 -3.01 -7.01 0.96
C ILE A 42 -3.70 -6.52 -0.31
N ASP A 43 -4.99 -6.23 -0.22
CA ASP A 43 -5.71 -5.52 -1.28
C ASP A 43 -5.32 -4.03 -1.23
N PHE A 44 -4.48 -3.63 -2.16
CA PHE A 44 -3.93 -2.28 -2.20
C PHE A 44 -5.02 -1.21 -2.36
N ASP A 45 -5.97 -1.43 -3.25
CA ASP A 45 -7.01 -0.44 -3.56
C ASP A 45 -7.96 -0.24 -2.38
N VAL A 46 -8.34 -1.31 -1.72
CA VAL A 46 -9.18 -1.26 -0.52
C VAL A 46 -8.46 -0.52 0.61
N GLU A 47 -7.20 -0.84 0.85
CA GLU A 47 -6.41 -0.20 1.91
C GLU A 47 -6.14 1.29 1.65
N MET A 48 -5.90 1.67 0.40
CA MET A 48 -5.75 3.08 0.04
C MET A 48 -7.03 3.88 0.27
N ARG A 49 -8.18 3.34 -0.16
CA ARG A 49 -9.48 3.97 0.08
C ARG A 49 -9.80 4.15 1.57
N LYS A 50 -9.40 3.20 2.41
CA LYS A 50 -9.55 3.31 3.86
C LYS A 50 -8.74 4.49 4.41
N LYS A 51 -7.51 4.66 3.98
CA LYS A 51 -6.64 5.76 4.40
C LYS A 51 -7.16 7.13 3.95
N GLU A 52 -7.71 7.22 2.76
CA GLU A 52 -8.33 8.44 2.25
C GLU A 52 -9.58 8.83 3.04
N LYS A 53 -10.42 7.85 3.39
CA LYS A 53 -11.65 8.09 4.16
C LYS A 53 -11.38 8.52 5.61
N ILE A 54 -10.34 8.00 6.24
CA ILE A 54 -9.99 8.37 7.63
C ILE A 54 -9.58 9.85 7.72
N GLY A 55 -9.06 10.44 6.65
CA GLY A 55 -8.73 11.86 6.60
C GLY A 55 -9.92 12.81 6.48
N ASN A 56 -11.10 12.33 6.10
CA ASN A 56 -12.25 13.16 5.74
C ASN A 56 -13.48 13.05 6.65
N ILE A 57 -13.47 12.25 7.69
CA ILE A 57 -14.61 12.12 8.59
C ILE A 57 -14.36 12.99 9.83
N SER A 58 -14.67 14.29 9.71
CA SER A 58 -14.90 15.12 10.89
C SER A 58 -16.30 14.83 11.44
N VAL A 59 -16.37 14.28 12.63
CA VAL A 59 -17.63 14.05 13.34
C VAL A 59 -18.09 15.43 13.88
N ASN A 60 -19.05 16.03 13.22
CA ASN A 60 -19.58 17.37 13.59
C ASN A 60 -20.68 17.36 14.64
N HIS A 61 -21.02 16.24 15.24
CA HIS A 61 -22.09 16.17 16.23
C HIS A 61 -21.84 15.08 17.29
N GLU A 62 -22.04 15.43 18.56
CA GLU A 62 -21.85 14.51 19.71
C GLU A 62 -22.72 13.23 19.66
N LYS A 63 -23.75 13.22 18.85
CA LYS A 63 -24.65 12.06 18.66
C LYS A 63 -24.34 11.22 17.41
N HIS A 64 -23.37 11.60 16.61
CA HIS A 64 -22.88 10.72 15.56
C HIS A 64 -21.94 9.70 16.19
N PHE A 65 -22.45 8.48 16.37
CA PHE A 65 -21.57 7.33 16.52
C PHE A 65 -20.62 7.36 15.34
N ALA A 66 -19.37 7.69 15.61
CA ALA A 66 -18.32 7.35 14.67
C ALA A 66 -18.51 5.85 14.41
N LEU A 67 -18.92 5.51 13.20
CA LEU A 67 -18.79 4.16 12.70
C LEU A 67 -17.29 3.90 12.68
N LEU A 68 -16.75 3.67 13.86
CA LEU A 68 -15.52 2.96 14.06
C LEU A 68 -15.79 1.55 13.53
N SER A 69 -15.93 1.47 12.20
CA SER A 69 -15.57 0.26 11.53
C SER A 69 -14.25 -0.12 12.16
N LYS A 70 -14.20 -1.21 12.90
CA LYS A 70 -12.97 -1.85 13.36
C LYS A 70 -12.21 -2.37 12.13
N VAL A 71 -12.05 -1.51 11.17
CA VAL A 71 -11.28 -1.76 9.97
C VAL A 71 -9.84 -1.62 10.43
N ARG A 72 -9.26 -2.74 10.78
CA ARG A 72 -7.84 -2.80 11.10
C ARG A 72 -7.07 -2.25 9.89
N PRO A 73 -6.31 -1.17 10.06
CA PRO A 73 -5.47 -0.70 8.97
C PRO A 73 -4.51 -1.83 8.58
N ASN A 74 -4.48 -2.16 7.31
CA ASN A 74 -3.67 -3.21 6.70
C ASN A 74 -4.16 -4.64 7.01
N ASP A 75 -5.42 -4.92 6.74
CA ASP A 75 -5.92 -6.29 6.81
C ASP A 75 -5.20 -7.16 5.78
N VAL A 76 -4.40 -8.06 6.32
CA VAL A 76 -3.73 -9.10 5.53
C VAL A 76 -4.72 -10.25 5.36
N MET A 77 -5.02 -10.57 4.11
CA MET A 77 -5.94 -11.64 3.76
C MET A 77 -5.17 -12.86 3.25
N PHE A 78 -5.75 -14.04 3.45
CA PHE A 78 -5.23 -15.24 2.84
C PHE A 78 -5.65 -15.29 1.37
N ARG A 79 -4.72 -15.72 0.51
CA ARG A 79 -4.99 -15.93 -0.91
C ARG A 79 -5.48 -17.34 -1.13
N GLU A 80 -6.57 -17.49 -1.88
CA GLU A 80 -7.05 -18.79 -2.32
C GLU A 80 -6.23 -19.26 -3.54
N PRO A 81 -5.67 -20.48 -3.51
CA PRO A 81 -4.91 -20.99 -4.64
C PRO A 81 -5.81 -21.44 -5.77
N LEU A 82 -5.39 -21.21 -7.01
CA LEU A 82 -6.06 -21.77 -8.18
C LEU A 82 -5.83 -23.28 -8.29
N ASN A 83 -4.63 -23.73 -7.91
CA ASN A 83 -4.25 -25.14 -7.89
C ASN A 83 -3.87 -25.54 -6.46
N PRO A 84 -4.71 -26.29 -5.75
CA PRO A 84 -4.38 -26.73 -4.39
C PRO A 84 -3.22 -27.73 -4.41
N SER A 85 -2.29 -27.58 -3.47
CA SER A 85 -1.18 -28.47 -3.26
C SER A 85 -1.52 -29.59 -2.26
N LEU A 86 -0.90 -30.76 -2.42
CA LEU A 86 -1.11 -31.90 -1.53
C LEU A 86 -0.60 -31.67 -0.11
N ASP A 87 0.41 -30.83 0.08
CA ASP A 87 0.98 -30.48 1.38
C ASP A 87 0.23 -29.34 2.10
N GLY A 88 -0.85 -28.84 1.52
CA GLY A 88 -1.63 -27.72 2.07
C GLY A 88 -0.98 -26.34 1.90
N ASN A 89 0.15 -26.22 1.19
CA ASN A 89 0.77 -24.96 0.85
C ASN A 89 -0.04 -24.25 -0.24
N THR A 90 -0.38 -22.99 -0.03
CA THR A 90 -1.17 -22.19 -0.98
C THR A 90 -0.33 -21.21 -1.81
N VAL A 91 1.00 -21.27 -1.69
CA VAL A 91 1.91 -20.44 -2.47
C VAL A 91 2.01 -20.94 -3.90
N GLU A 92 1.65 -20.09 -4.84
CA GLU A 92 1.85 -20.31 -6.28
C GLU A 92 3.03 -19.46 -6.74
N MET A 93 4.20 -20.09 -6.90
CA MET A 93 5.46 -19.36 -7.13
C MET A 93 5.39 -18.39 -8.31
N ALA A 94 4.82 -18.81 -9.43
CA ALA A 94 4.70 -17.96 -10.62
C ALA A 94 3.83 -16.73 -10.38
N VAL A 95 2.73 -16.88 -9.66
CA VAL A 95 1.83 -15.78 -9.27
C VAL A 95 2.54 -14.84 -8.29
N GLU A 96 3.21 -15.37 -7.27
CA GLU A 96 3.92 -14.57 -6.28
C GLU A 96 5.07 -13.76 -6.91
N GLN A 97 5.84 -14.36 -7.82
CA GLN A 97 6.91 -13.66 -8.53
C GLN A 97 6.37 -12.56 -9.44
N MET A 98 5.27 -12.80 -10.14
CA MET A 98 4.61 -11.79 -10.97
C MET A 98 4.12 -10.62 -10.12
N GLU A 99 3.38 -10.89 -9.05
CA GLU A 99 2.86 -9.87 -8.14
C GLU A 99 3.99 -9.09 -7.45
N PHE A 100 5.04 -9.77 -7.04
CA PHE A 100 6.22 -9.12 -6.45
C PHE A 100 6.90 -8.18 -7.43
N SER A 101 7.14 -8.64 -8.66
CA SER A 101 7.78 -7.83 -9.71
C SER A 101 6.93 -6.61 -10.07
N GLU A 102 5.63 -6.79 -10.24
CA GLU A 102 4.70 -5.70 -10.50
C GLU A 102 4.70 -4.68 -9.35
N ASN A 103 4.65 -5.15 -8.12
CA ASN A 103 4.66 -4.28 -6.96
C ASN A 103 5.97 -3.51 -6.81
N VAL A 104 7.12 -4.11 -7.12
CA VAL A 104 8.43 -3.42 -7.14
C VAL A 104 8.44 -2.29 -8.17
N VAL A 105 7.95 -2.53 -9.38
CA VAL A 105 7.86 -1.50 -10.42
C VAL A 105 6.95 -0.36 -9.98
N ARG A 106 5.79 -0.68 -9.42
CA ARG A 106 4.85 0.32 -8.90
C ARG A 106 5.43 1.09 -7.71
N TYR A 107 6.19 0.44 -6.85
CA TYR A 107 6.92 1.10 -5.76
C TYR A 107 7.91 2.12 -6.30
N GLN A 108 8.74 1.73 -7.25
CA GLN A 108 9.72 2.61 -7.89
C GLN A 108 9.05 3.79 -8.60
N THR A 109 7.95 3.55 -9.31
CA THR A 109 7.17 4.60 -9.97
C THR A 109 6.61 5.59 -8.96
N THR A 110 6.03 5.12 -7.87
CA THR A 110 5.50 5.97 -6.79
C THR A 110 6.62 6.79 -6.14
N LEU A 111 7.76 6.18 -5.89
CA LEU A 111 8.94 6.86 -5.34
C LEU A 111 9.45 7.95 -6.29
N GLN A 112 9.48 7.68 -7.60
CA GLN A 112 9.88 8.65 -8.61
C GLN A 112 8.92 9.85 -8.65
N PHE A 113 7.61 9.61 -8.61
CA PHE A 113 6.62 10.68 -8.55
C PHE A 113 6.78 11.54 -7.29
N LEU A 114 6.97 10.92 -6.14
CA LEU A 114 7.18 11.62 -4.88
C LEU A 114 8.45 12.48 -4.93
N THR A 115 9.54 11.93 -5.41
CA THR A 115 10.82 12.63 -5.56
C THR A 115 10.68 13.82 -6.52
N ASN A 116 10.02 13.63 -7.64
CA ASN A 116 9.79 14.70 -8.62
C ASN A 116 8.93 15.83 -8.03
N LYS A 117 7.88 15.49 -7.28
CA LYS A 117 7.04 16.51 -6.63
C LYS A 117 7.78 17.31 -5.58
N ILE A 118 8.61 16.66 -4.77
CA ILE A 118 9.47 17.33 -3.79
C ILE A 118 10.48 18.23 -4.50
N SER A 119 11.11 17.75 -5.55
CA SER A 119 12.08 18.52 -6.34
C SER A 119 11.45 19.77 -6.97
N VAL A 120 10.28 19.63 -7.58
CA VAL A 120 9.55 20.77 -8.18
C VAL A 120 9.17 21.79 -7.10
N SER A 121 8.65 21.36 -5.98
CA SER A 121 8.29 22.24 -4.85
C SER A 121 9.51 22.96 -4.31
N TYR A 122 10.63 22.28 -4.16
CA TYR A 122 11.90 22.87 -3.73
C TYR A 122 12.42 23.90 -4.74
N THR A 123 12.36 23.62 -6.03
CA THR A 123 12.76 24.52 -7.10
C THR A 123 11.95 25.81 -7.09
N HIS A 124 10.64 25.72 -6.87
CA HIS A 124 9.79 26.90 -6.75
C HIS A 124 10.09 27.77 -5.52
N LEU A 125 10.53 27.17 -4.42
CA LEU A 125 10.90 27.89 -3.20
C LEU A 125 12.28 28.55 -3.30
N THR A 126 13.19 28.01 -4.12
CA THR A 126 14.58 28.46 -4.23
C THR A 126 14.85 29.34 -5.45
N LEU A 127 13.93 29.42 -6.40
CA LEU A 127 14.06 30.35 -7.52
C LEU A 127 14.07 31.78 -6.99
N PRO A 128 15.19 32.55 -7.23
CA PRO A 128 15.19 33.95 -6.86
C PRO A 128 14.09 34.67 -7.62
N THR A 129 13.21 35.35 -6.89
CA THR A 129 12.35 36.34 -7.50
C THR A 129 13.22 37.39 -8.14
N SER A 130 13.45 37.28 -9.44
CA SER A 130 14.08 38.35 -10.20
C SER A 130 13.17 39.58 -10.15
N GLY A 131 13.49 40.42 -9.24
CA GLY A 131 12.88 41.76 -9.17
C GLY A 131 13.42 42.65 -10.27
#